data_3f31872d8aae2fb993a93791fa39edb8
#
_entry.id   3f31872d8aae2fb993a93791fa39edb8
#
_cell.length_a   1.000
_cell.length_b   1.000
_cell.length_c   1.000
_cell.angle_alpha   90.00
_cell.angle_beta   90.00
_cell.angle_gamma   90.00
#
_symmetry.space_group_name_H-M   'P 1'
#
loop_
_entity.id
_entity.type
_entity.pdbx_description
1 polymer ?
#
loop_
_entity_poly.entity_id
_entity_poly.type
_entity_poly.pdbx_seq_one_letter_code
_entity_poly.pdbx_strand_id
1 'polypeptide(L)'
;ARWLAYSRNPRVRRWLIDTVVRRFDVDLSEAAEPDPRAYESFNAFFTRSLREGVRVADPDPRALLMPADGRISQCGGIGHPDERGRIFQAKGRSFTAAELLGSEADAAAFDEGLFATVYLSPRDYHRVHMPWTGTLRETVHIPGRLFSVGPAAVRHVPRLFARNERLVCHFDTNFGPMAVVMVGALLVSGVETVWGGEEIPAYGKRINRKDYRGRGIVLERFAEMARFNYGSTVIVLLPPGVARLSPDLAPEAPVRLGQRLAELIR
;
A
#
# COMPACT_ATOMS: atom_id res chain seq x y z
N ALA A 1 20.96 -5.29 -2.32
CA ALA A 1 20.07 -4.98 -1.19
C ALA A 1 19.32 -6.22 -0.71
N ARG A 2 18.59 -6.96 -1.59
CA ARG A 2 17.80 -8.16 -1.23
C ARG A 2 18.64 -9.19 -0.45
N TRP A 3 19.82 -9.57 -0.94
CA TRP A 3 20.70 -10.53 -0.27
C TRP A 3 21.04 -10.11 1.17
N LEU A 4 21.31 -8.83 1.41
CA LEU A 4 21.59 -8.32 2.77
C LEU A 4 20.38 -8.44 3.68
N ALA A 5 19.17 -8.14 3.17
CA ALA A 5 17.95 -8.15 3.96
C ALA A 5 17.53 -9.55 4.42
N TYR A 6 17.81 -10.56 3.60
CA TYR A 6 17.54 -11.97 3.90
C TYR A 6 18.74 -12.68 4.55
N SER A 7 19.84 -11.95 4.80
CA SER A 7 21.01 -12.53 5.45
C SER A 7 20.69 -13.02 6.86
N ARG A 8 20.99 -14.29 7.12
CA ARG A 8 20.91 -14.92 8.44
C ARG A 8 22.19 -14.76 9.26
N ASN A 9 23.24 -14.11 8.68
CA ASN A 9 24.47 -13.84 9.40
C ASN A 9 24.17 -12.94 10.62
N PRO A 10 24.46 -13.37 11.86
CA PRO A 10 24.03 -12.63 13.07
C PRO A 10 24.60 -11.21 13.15
N ARG A 11 25.81 -10.96 12.64
CA ARG A 11 26.43 -9.63 12.65
C ARG A 11 25.74 -8.67 11.68
N VAL A 12 25.50 -9.14 10.44
CA VAL A 12 24.83 -8.36 9.40
C VAL A 12 23.39 -8.05 9.80
N ARG A 13 22.65 -9.06 10.21
CA ARG A 13 21.27 -8.96 10.68
C ARG A 13 21.14 -7.94 11.82
N ARG A 14 21.92 -8.10 12.87
CA ARG A 14 21.89 -7.23 14.05
C ARG A 14 22.21 -5.79 13.66
N TRP A 15 23.28 -5.59 12.89
CA TRP A 15 23.66 -4.25 12.44
C TRP A 15 22.54 -3.56 11.65
N LEU A 16 21.88 -4.26 10.73
CA LEU A 16 20.76 -3.72 9.96
C LEU A 16 19.57 -3.36 10.85
N ILE A 17 19.15 -4.28 11.74
CA ILE A 17 18.02 -4.06 12.64
C ILE A 17 18.31 -2.91 13.60
N ASP A 18 19.44 -2.92 14.29
CA ASP A 18 19.84 -1.88 15.25
C ASP A 18 19.95 -0.51 14.57
N THR A 19 20.41 -0.47 13.31
CA THR A 19 20.50 0.77 12.53
C THR A 19 19.11 1.33 12.25
N VAL A 20 18.19 0.52 11.80
CA VAL A 20 16.83 0.97 11.48
C VAL A 20 16.06 1.33 12.73
N VAL A 21 16.13 0.52 13.79
CA VAL A 21 15.46 0.80 15.07
C VAL A 21 15.90 2.18 15.60
N ARG A 22 17.21 2.45 15.65
CA ARG A 22 17.74 3.73 16.17
C ARG A 22 17.50 4.91 15.23
N ARG A 23 17.64 4.70 13.91
CA ARG A 23 17.55 5.80 12.93
C ARG A 23 16.11 6.30 12.72
N PHE A 24 15.12 5.40 12.88
CA PHE A 24 13.73 5.68 12.59
C PHE A 24 12.84 5.61 13.84
N ASP A 25 13.41 5.36 15.02
CA ASP A 25 12.68 5.27 16.28
C ASP A 25 11.53 4.25 16.19
N VAL A 26 11.91 2.99 15.87
CA VAL A 26 10.92 1.91 15.70
C VAL A 26 10.40 1.46 17.06
N ASP A 27 9.11 1.59 17.29
CA ASP A 27 8.44 1.04 18.46
C ASP A 27 8.19 -0.47 18.28
N LEU A 28 8.90 -1.29 19.06
CA LEU A 28 8.71 -2.73 19.09
C LEU A 28 7.72 -3.20 20.16
N SER A 29 7.23 -2.31 21.01
CA SER A 29 6.25 -2.67 22.03
C SER A 29 4.93 -3.17 21.43
N GLU A 30 4.60 -2.76 20.21
CA GLU A 30 3.43 -3.20 19.47
C GLU A 30 3.65 -4.50 18.67
N ALA A 31 4.91 -4.92 18.49
CA ALA A 31 5.24 -6.12 17.72
C ALA A 31 4.85 -7.41 18.45
N ALA A 32 4.47 -8.45 17.71
CA ALA A 32 4.22 -9.78 18.26
C ALA A 32 5.49 -10.38 18.89
N GLU A 33 6.66 -10.08 18.28
CA GLU A 33 7.97 -10.37 18.82
C GLU A 33 8.69 -9.06 19.15
N PRO A 34 8.81 -8.67 20.43
CA PRO A 34 9.43 -7.40 20.82
C PRO A 34 10.97 -7.45 20.86
N ASP A 35 11.58 -8.63 20.92
CA ASP A 35 13.04 -8.73 20.93
C ASP A 35 13.59 -8.64 19.49
N PRO A 36 14.35 -7.59 19.15
CA PRO A 36 14.94 -7.44 17.82
C PRO A 36 15.95 -8.55 17.48
N ARG A 37 16.43 -9.31 18.47
CA ARG A 37 17.38 -10.40 18.29
C ARG A 37 16.69 -11.70 17.87
N ALA A 38 15.40 -11.86 18.14
CA ALA A 38 14.64 -13.05 17.81
C ALA A 38 14.35 -13.19 16.30
N TYR A 39 14.36 -12.09 15.55
CA TYR A 39 14.11 -12.12 14.11
C TYR A 39 15.25 -12.82 13.35
N GLU A 40 14.92 -13.77 12.49
CA GLU A 40 15.90 -14.57 11.72
C GLU A 40 16.64 -13.76 10.63
N SER A 41 16.07 -12.65 10.18
CA SER A 41 16.63 -11.74 9.17
C SER A 41 16.11 -10.33 9.35
N PHE A 42 16.74 -9.35 8.67
CA PHE A 42 16.21 -8.00 8.63
C PHE A 42 14.82 -7.96 7.95
N ASN A 43 14.61 -8.77 6.91
CA ASN A 43 13.30 -8.84 6.26
C ASN A 43 12.21 -9.34 7.21
N ALA A 44 12.49 -10.37 8.03
CA ALA A 44 11.55 -10.85 9.02
C ALA A 44 11.17 -9.76 10.05
N PHE A 45 12.15 -8.98 10.50
CA PHE A 45 11.92 -7.81 11.35
C PHE A 45 11.07 -6.74 10.64
N PHE A 46 11.37 -6.44 9.40
CA PHE A 46 10.69 -5.39 8.63
C PHE A 46 9.23 -5.74 8.34
N THR A 47 8.95 -7.01 8.06
CA THR A 47 7.60 -7.55 7.83
C THR A 47 6.95 -8.12 9.09
N ARG A 48 7.42 -7.71 10.27
CA ARG A 48 6.92 -8.17 11.57
C ARG A 48 5.41 -8.10 11.68
N SER A 49 4.81 -9.02 12.40
CA SER A 49 3.40 -8.92 12.81
C SER A 49 3.26 -8.06 14.05
N LEU A 50 2.08 -7.49 14.25
CA LEU A 50 1.70 -6.82 15.48
C LEU A 50 1.07 -7.82 16.45
N ARG A 51 1.10 -7.49 17.73
CA ARG A 51 0.33 -8.22 18.75
C ARG A 51 -1.16 -8.10 18.45
N GLU A 52 -1.90 -9.13 18.77
CA GLU A 52 -3.35 -9.11 18.67
C GLU A 52 -3.95 -7.95 19.48
N GLY A 53 -4.97 -7.28 18.93
CA GLY A 53 -5.67 -6.16 19.59
C GLY A 53 -4.95 -4.81 19.51
N VAL A 54 -3.71 -4.71 19.05
CA VAL A 54 -2.97 -3.43 18.93
C VAL A 54 -3.54 -2.54 17.82
N ARG A 55 -4.12 -3.14 16.82
CA ARG A 55 -4.92 -2.45 15.79
C ARG A 55 -6.34 -2.98 15.83
N VAL A 56 -7.29 -2.07 15.86
CA VAL A 56 -8.72 -2.39 15.91
C VAL A 56 -9.37 -1.72 14.71
N ALA A 57 -10.23 -2.47 14.01
CA ALA A 57 -11.04 -1.92 12.94
C ALA A 57 -12.09 -0.95 13.49
N ASP A 58 -12.32 0.16 12.80
CA ASP A 58 -13.47 1.03 13.09
C ASP A 58 -14.75 0.16 13.14
N PRO A 59 -15.52 0.24 14.24
CA PRO A 59 -16.68 -0.64 14.46
C PRO A 59 -17.87 -0.33 13.53
N ASP A 60 -17.90 0.83 12.88
CA ASP A 60 -18.97 1.17 11.96
C ASP A 60 -18.94 0.22 10.74
N PRO A 61 -20.02 -0.51 10.46
CA PRO A 61 -20.07 -1.43 9.32
C PRO A 61 -19.97 -0.73 7.96
N ARG A 62 -20.15 0.60 7.90
CA ARG A 62 -19.97 1.40 6.67
C ARG A 62 -18.59 2.00 6.53
N ALA A 63 -17.72 1.84 7.52
CA ALA A 63 -16.37 2.38 7.44
C ALA A 63 -15.48 1.55 6.50
N LEU A 64 -14.99 2.17 5.41
CA LEU A 64 -13.79 1.70 4.73
C LEU A 64 -12.59 1.98 5.63
N LEU A 65 -11.70 1.00 5.74
CA LEU A 65 -10.59 1.05 6.68
C LEU A 65 -9.31 1.54 6.04
N MET A 66 -8.52 2.22 6.84
CA MET A 66 -7.14 2.53 6.51
C MET A 66 -6.36 1.22 6.29
N PRO A 67 -5.70 1.03 5.13
CA PRO A 67 -5.08 -0.25 4.78
C PRO A 67 -3.75 -0.51 5.48
N ALA A 68 -3.13 0.51 6.05
CA ALA A 68 -1.80 0.42 6.63
C ALA A 68 -1.55 1.54 7.66
N ASP A 69 -0.54 1.36 8.49
CA ASP A 69 0.04 2.43 9.29
C ASP A 69 0.86 3.37 8.41
N GLY A 70 0.90 4.66 8.76
CA GLY A 70 1.73 5.61 8.04
C GLY A 70 1.26 7.05 8.13
N ARG A 71 1.37 7.76 7.01
CA ARG A 71 0.88 9.14 6.85
C ARG A 71 0.12 9.28 5.54
N ILE A 72 -0.91 10.08 5.54
CA ILE A 72 -1.57 10.48 4.29
C ILE A 72 -0.57 11.31 3.48
N SER A 73 -0.21 10.83 2.30
CA SER A 73 0.53 11.66 1.34
C SER A 73 -0.42 12.62 0.65
N GLN A 74 -1.49 12.09 0.08
CA GLN A 74 -2.60 12.85 -0.51
C GLN A 74 -3.89 12.00 -0.50
N CYS A 75 -5.05 12.65 -0.50
CA CYS A 75 -6.34 12.01 -0.71
C CYS A 75 -7.32 13.03 -1.33
N GLY A 76 -8.33 12.55 -2.04
CA GLY A 76 -9.31 13.40 -2.70
C GLY A 76 -10.05 12.73 -3.84
N GLY A 77 -10.66 13.56 -4.71
CA GLY A 77 -11.28 13.10 -5.94
C GLY A 77 -10.28 12.74 -7.03
N ILE A 78 -10.65 11.78 -7.86
CA ILE A 78 -9.93 11.44 -9.10
C ILE A 78 -10.54 12.24 -10.22
N GLY A 79 -9.74 13.12 -10.82
CA GLY A 79 -10.23 14.03 -11.86
C GLY A 79 -10.57 15.42 -11.32
N HIS A 80 -10.67 16.34 -12.27
CA HIS A 80 -11.16 17.70 -12.10
C HIS A 80 -12.07 17.95 -13.29
N PRO A 81 -13.01 18.89 -13.27
CA PRO A 81 -13.91 19.18 -14.40
C PRO A 81 -13.20 19.28 -15.76
N ASP A 82 -11.94 19.75 -15.78
CA ASP A 82 -11.13 19.92 -16.98
C ASP A 82 -10.03 18.83 -17.17
N GLU A 83 -9.87 17.88 -16.22
CA GLU A 83 -8.74 16.94 -16.21
C GLU A 83 -9.18 15.54 -15.71
N ARG A 84 -9.92 14.80 -16.54
CA ARG A 84 -10.42 13.46 -16.20
C ARG A 84 -9.31 12.51 -15.76
N GLY A 85 -9.61 11.66 -14.78
CA GLY A 85 -8.75 10.60 -14.32
C GLY A 85 -7.48 11.04 -13.59
N ARG A 86 -7.30 12.31 -13.26
CA ARG A 86 -6.08 12.80 -12.60
C ARG A 86 -6.10 12.57 -11.10
N ILE A 87 -4.98 12.08 -10.61
CA ILE A 87 -4.67 11.86 -9.19
C ILE A 87 -3.61 12.88 -8.77
N PHE A 88 -3.91 13.66 -7.75
CA PHE A 88 -2.99 14.65 -7.21
C PHE A 88 -1.86 13.98 -6.43
N GLN A 89 -0.60 14.32 -6.73
CA GLN A 89 0.57 13.79 -6.06
C GLN A 89 1.15 14.77 -5.04
N ALA A 90 1.35 16.01 -5.46
CA ALA A 90 1.87 17.12 -4.67
C ALA A 90 1.59 18.42 -5.42
N LYS A 91 1.84 19.60 -4.81
CA LYS A 91 1.61 20.91 -5.44
C LYS A 91 2.20 20.96 -6.86
N GLY A 92 1.33 21.19 -7.85
CA GLY A 92 1.69 21.25 -9.27
C GLY A 92 2.10 19.93 -9.91
N ARG A 93 1.81 18.78 -9.27
CA ARG A 93 2.15 17.45 -9.79
C ARG A 93 0.97 16.50 -9.66
N SER A 94 0.69 15.81 -10.75
CA SER A 94 -0.34 14.79 -10.84
C SER A 94 0.09 13.68 -11.79
N PHE A 95 -0.65 12.59 -11.79
CA PHE A 95 -0.58 11.49 -12.76
C PHE A 95 -2.01 11.00 -13.00
N THR A 96 -2.24 10.21 -14.04
CA THR A 96 -3.57 9.67 -14.30
C THR A 96 -3.78 8.32 -13.63
N ALA A 97 -5.05 7.96 -13.36
CA ALA A 97 -5.40 6.61 -12.91
C ALA A 97 -4.93 5.55 -13.93
N ALA A 98 -5.02 5.86 -15.22
CA ALA A 98 -4.51 4.99 -16.29
C ALA A 98 -2.99 4.77 -16.21
N GLU A 99 -2.22 5.83 -15.98
CA GLU A 99 -0.77 5.70 -15.75
C GLU A 99 -0.47 4.85 -14.51
N LEU A 100 -1.27 4.99 -13.44
CA LEU A 100 -1.09 4.22 -12.21
C LEU A 100 -1.44 2.74 -12.39
N LEU A 101 -2.60 2.46 -13.02
CA LEU A 101 -3.10 1.08 -13.21
C LEU A 101 -2.48 0.39 -14.43
N GLY A 102 -1.84 1.16 -15.33
CA GLY A 102 -1.26 0.64 -16.57
C GLY A 102 -2.29 0.25 -17.63
N SER A 103 -3.52 0.78 -17.53
CA SER A 103 -4.64 0.45 -18.42
C SER A 103 -5.71 1.54 -18.36
N GLU A 104 -6.09 2.08 -19.52
CA GLU A 104 -7.22 3.01 -19.65
C GLU A 104 -8.55 2.32 -19.30
N ALA A 105 -8.72 1.07 -19.72
CA ALA A 105 -9.94 0.31 -19.45
C ALA A 105 -10.17 0.09 -17.95
N ASP A 106 -9.08 -0.23 -17.19
CA ASP A 106 -9.18 -0.41 -15.76
C ASP A 106 -9.39 0.93 -15.02
N ALA A 107 -8.84 2.01 -15.56
CA ALA A 107 -8.96 3.35 -14.98
C ALA A 107 -10.37 3.94 -15.11
N ALA A 108 -11.09 3.61 -16.18
CA ALA A 108 -12.41 4.16 -16.46
C ALA A 108 -13.42 3.95 -15.32
N ALA A 109 -13.29 2.84 -14.57
CA ALA A 109 -14.15 2.56 -13.43
C ALA A 109 -13.94 3.50 -12.22
N PHE A 110 -12.82 4.22 -12.20
CA PHE A 110 -12.44 5.13 -11.11
C PHE A 110 -12.49 6.60 -11.52
N ASP A 111 -12.91 6.90 -12.74
CA ASP A 111 -13.09 8.28 -13.18
C ASP A 111 -14.13 8.98 -12.29
N GLU A 112 -13.83 10.21 -11.85
CA GLU A 112 -14.63 10.96 -10.86
C GLU A 112 -14.78 10.26 -9.48
N GLY A 113 -14.02 9.21 -9.25
CA GLY A 113 -13.99 8.46 -7.98
C GLY A 113 -13.11 9.13 -6.92
N LEU A 114 -12.68 8.33 -5.94
CA LEU A 114 -11.85 8.78 -4.83
C LEU A 114 -10.51 8.04 -4.80
N PHE A 115 -9.49 8.72 -4.29
CA PHE A 115 -8.22 8.08 -3.97
C PHE A 115 -7.71 8.48 -2.59
N ALA A 116 -6.90 7.59 -2.00
CA ALA A 116 -6.08 7.91 -0.84
C ALA A 116 -4.71 7.24 -0.98
N THR A 117 -3.67 8.02 -0.75
CA THR A 117 -2.26 7.60 -0.81
C THR A 117 -1.67 7.62 0.59
N VAL A 118 -1.29 6.46 1.10
CA VAL A 118 -0.68 6.27 2.42
C VAL A 118 0.80 5.94 2.25
N TYR A 119 1.66 6.77 2.80
CA TYR A 119 3.10 6.56 2.85
C TYR A 119 3.48 5.82 4.12
N LEU A 120 4.21 4.70 3.99
CA LEU A 120 4.76 3.94 5.10
C LEU A 120 6.25 4.27 5.23
N SER A 121 6.65 4.85 6.35
CA SER A 121 8.06 5.09 6.67
C SER A 121 8.71 3.81 7.22
N PRO A 122 10.05 3.68 7.25
CA PRO A 122 10.70 2.46 7.72
C PRO A 122 10.37 2.01 9.14
N ARG A 123 9.81 2.88 9.99
CA ARG A 123 9.37 2.54 11.34
C ARG A 123 8.00 1.89 11.39
N ASP A 124 7.17 2.18 10.38
CA ASP A 124 5.77 1.78 10.38
C ASP A 124 5.60 0.26 10.19
N TYR A 125 4.41 -0.24 10.42
CA TYR A 125 4.02 -1.60 10.13
C TYR A 125 3.88 -1.79 8.62
N HIS A 126 4.57 -2.80 8.05
CA HIS A 126 4.68 -2.97 6.59
C HIS A 126 3.80 -4.07 6.00
N ARG A 127 2.77 -4.50 6.72
CA ARG A 127 1.70 -5.32 6.14
C ARG A 127 0.52 -4.45 5.76
N VAL A 128 -0.15 -4.84 4.69
CA VAL A 128 -1.29 -4.15 4.11
C VAL A 128 -2.53 -5.00 4.33
N HIS A 129 -3.60 -4.36 4.75
CA HIS A 129 -4.86 -5.02 5.06
C HIS A 129 -5.97 -4.49 4.16
N MET A 130 -7.01 -5.30 4.01
CA MET A 130 -8.16 -4.97 3.17
C MET A 130 -8.94 -3.77 3.72
N PRO A 131 -9.11 -2.72 2.91
CA PRO A 131 -9.97 -1.60 3.30
C PRO A 131 -11.43 -2.02 3.45
N TRP A 132 -11.86 -2.97 2.64
CA TRP A 132 -13.22 -3.50 2.56
C TRP A 132 -13.21 -4.96 2.10
N THR A 133 -14.26 -5.71 2.41
CA THR A 133 -14.43 -7.07 1.92
C THR A 133 -14.53 -7.07 0.38
N GLY A 134 -13.73 -7.91 -0.27
CA GLY A 134 -13.71 -7.99 -1.72
C GLY A 134 -13.20 -9.32 -2.25
N THR A 135 -13.68 -9.67 -3.44
CA THR A 135 -13.22 -10.84 -4.21
C THR A 135 -12.11 -10.42 -5.14
N LEU A 136 -10.97 -11.07 -5.06
CA LEU A 136 -9.82 -10.79 -5.93
C LEU A 136 -10.16 -11.15 -7.37
N ARG A 137 -10.08 -10.16 -8.26
CA ARG A 137 -10.30 -10.33 -9.71
C ARG A 137 -8.99 -10.60 -10.45
N GLU A 138 -8.02 -9.75 -10.26
CA GLU A 138 -6.70 -9.88 -10.89
C GLU A 138 -5.61 -9.13 -10.14
N THR A 139 -4.36 -9.49 -10.39
CA THR A 139 -3.19 -8.69 -10.04
C THR A 139 -2.42 -8.28 -11.28
N VAL A 140 -1.87 -7.06 -11.27
CA VAL A 140 -1.05 -6.54 -12.37
C VAL A 140 0.27 -6.05 -11.79
N HIS A 141 1.35 -6.76 -12.06
CA HIS A 141 2.70 -6.26 -11.79
C HIS A 141 3.13 -5.33 -12.93
N ILE A 142 3.46 -4.11 -12.61
CA ILE A 142 3.95 -3.10 -13.55
C ILE A 142 5.39 -2.75 -13.18
N PRO A 143 6.36 -3.16 -14.01
CA PRO A 143 7.76 -2.82 -13.80
C PRO A 143 7.99 -1.31 -13.82
N GLY A 144 8.96 -0.85 -13.06
CA GLY A 144 9.24 0.58 -12.99
C GLY A 144 10.58 0.90 -12.34
N ARG A 145 10.71 2.15 -11.94
CA ARG A 145 11.83 2.64 -11.14
C ARG A 145 11.59 2.32 -9.66
N LEU A 146 12.60 2.58 -8.85
CA LEU A 146 12.55 2.46 -7.41
C LEU A 146 13.00 3.80 -6.78
N PHE A 147 12.32 4.88 -7.16
CA PHE A 147 12.54 6.16 -6.50
C PHE A 147 12.11 6.08 -5.04
N SER A 148 12.77 6.86 -4.17
CA SER A 148 12.24 7.06 -2.82
C SER A 148 10.80 7.61 -2.90
N VAL A 149 9.92 7.12 -2.03
CA VAL A 149 8.52 7.59 -1.93
C VAL A 149 8.29 8.50 -0.73
N GLY A 150 9.37 8.90 -0.06
CA GLY A 150 9.30 9.87 1.04
C GLY A 150 8.89 11.28 0.57
N PRO A 151 8.46 12.16 1.49
CA PRO A 151 7.86 13.45 1.17
C PRO A 151 8.72 14.34 0.25
N ALA A 152 10.04 14.33 0.40
CA ALA A 152 10.93 15.10 -0.47
C ALA A 152 10.88 14.62 -1.92
N ALA A 153 10.93 13.31 -2.16
CA ALA A 153 10.86 12.76 -3.51
C ALA A 153 9.49 12.98 -4.15
N VAL A 154 8.42 12.83 -3.39
CA VAL A 154 7.03 13.09 -3.85
C VAL A 154 6.88 14.53 -4.34
N ARG A 155 7.52 15.49 -3.68
CA ARG A 155 7.51 16.92 -4.10
C ARG A 155 8.33 17.20 -5.35
N HIS A 156 9.38 16.42 -5.64
CA HIS A 156 10.34 16.77 -6.69
C HIS A 156 10.29 15.86 -7.93
N VAL A 157 9.89 14.60 -7.79
CA VAL A 157 9.83 13.64 -8.91
C VAL A 157 8.44 13.65 -9.55
N PRO A 158 8.28 14.07 -10.81
CA PRO A 158 6.98 14.07 -11.47
C PRO A 158 6.50 12.64 -11.72
N ARG A 159 5.20 12.41 -11.53
CA ARG A 159 4.51 11.11 -11.74
C ARG A 159 5.18 9.96 -11.00
N LEU A 160 5.69 10.21 -9.79
CA LEU A 160 6.55 9.28 -9.05
C LEU A 160 5.90 7.91 -8.89
N PHE A 161 4.66 7.87 -8.39
CA PHE A 161 3.95 6.63 -8.11
C PHE A 161 3.61 5.82 -9.38
N ALA A 162 3.31 6.52 -10.49
CA ALA A 162 3.08 5.89 -11.79
C ALA A 162 4.37 5.41 -12.47
N ARG A 163 5.53 5.88 -12.03
CA ARG A 163 6.85 5.50 -12.57
C ARG A 163 7.54 4.42 -11.75
N ASN A 164 7.19 4.27 -10.49
CA ASN A 164 7.76 3.21 -9.64
C ASN A 164 7.15 1.86 -9.96
N GLU A 165 7.95 0.81 -9.75
CA GLU A 165 7.48 -0.58 -9.77
C GLU A 165 6.35 -0.75 -8.78
N ARG A 166 5.28 -1.44 -9.19
CA ARG A 166 4.08 -1.57 -8.38
C ARG A 166 3.28 -2.82 -8.69
N LEU A 167 2.53 -3.26 -7.72
CA LEU A 167 1.52 -4.30 -7.85
C LEU A 167 0.13 -3.68 -7.69
N VAL A 168 -0.70 -3.80 -8.71
CA VAL A 168 -2.10 -3.40 -8.68
C VAL A 168 -2.94 -4.64 -8.36
N CYS A 169 -3.77 -4.56 -7.32
CA CYS A 169 -4.72 -5.61 -6.97
C CYS A 169 -6.13 -5.09 -7.19
N HIS A 170 -6.88 -5.71 -8.11
CA HIS A 170 -8.27 -5.38 -8.40
C HIS A 170 -9.20 -6.31 -7.66
N PHE A 171 -10.15 -5.74 -6.95
CA PHE A 171 -11.17 -6.44 -6.20
C PHE A 171 -12.56 -6.04 -6.68
N ASP A 172 -13.47 -7.02 -6.73
CA ASP A 172 -14.90 -6.79 -6.86
C ASP A 172 -15.50 -6.75 -5.46
N THR A 173 -16.23 -5.68 -5.15
CA THR A 173 -16.90 -5.47 -3.86
C THR A 173 -18.40 -5.30 -4.04
N ASN A 174 -19.17 -5.24 -2.95
CA ASN A 174 -20.61 -4.99 -2.99
C ASN A 174 -20.98 -3.57 -3.47
N PHE A 175 -20.02 -2.64 -3.52
CA PHE A 175 -20.22 -1.28 -4.04
C PHE A 175 -19.59 -1.07 -5.44
N GLY A 176 -19.02 -2.11 -6.03
CA GLY A 176 -18.32 -2.04 -7.32
C GLY A 176 -16.84 -2.34 -7.20
N PRO A 177 -16.03 -1.96 -8.21
CA PRO A 177 -14.59 -2.24 -8.22
C PRO A 177 -13.84 -1.42 -7.17
N MET A 178 -12.81 -2.04 -6.58
CA MET A 178 -11.82 -1.38 -5.74
C MET A 178 -10.43 -1.76 -6.22
N ALA A 179 -9.51 -0.80 -6.30
CA ALA A 179 -8.11 -1.10 -6.57
C ALA A 179 -7.24 -0.73 -5.35
N VAL A 180 -6.35 -1.65 -4.97
CA VAL A 180 -5.30 -1.42 -3.98
C VAL A 180 -3.96 -1.53 -4.70
N VAL A 181 -3.22 -0.43 -4.77
CA VAL A 181 -1.95 -0.34 -5.49
C VAL A 181 -0.82 -0.27 -4.48
N MET A 182 0.06 -1.25 -4.52
CA MET A 182 1.26 -1.30 -3.69
C MET A 182 2.45 -0.83 -4.49
N VAL A 183 2.98 0.34 -4.16
CA VAL A 183 4.08 1.00 -4.88
C VAL A 183 5.39 0.74 -4.16
N GLY A 184 6.34 0.13 -4.85
CA GLY A 184 7.70 -0.10 -4.37
C GLY A 184 8.53 1.20 -4.30
N ALA A 185 9.64 1.15 -3.55
CA ALA A 185 10.52 2.29 -3.35
C ALA A 185 12.01 1.89 -3.33
N LEU A 186 12.86 2.85 -3.06
CA LEU A 186 14.32 2.65 -3.00
C LEU A 186 14.70 1.46 -2.10
N LEU A 187 15.44 0.53 -2.67
CA LEU A 187 15.87 -0.74 -2.06
C LEU A 187 14.74 -1.78 -1.92
N VAL A 188 13.54 -1.52 -2.41
CA VAL A 188 12.35 -2.34 -2.26
C VAL A 188 11.99 -2.96 -3.58
N SER A 189 12.15 -4.24 -3.66
CA SER A 189 11.65 -5.07 -4.74
C SER A 189 11.08 -6.33 -4.08
N GLY A 190 9.79 -6.35 -3.93
CA GLY A 190 9.08 -7.51 -3.40
C GLY A 190 7.81 -7.13 -2.66
N VAL A 191 6.70 -7.60 -3.19
CA VAL A 191 5.40 -7.63 -2.52
C VAL A 191 4.99 -9.09 -2.43
N GLU A 192 4.71 -9.54 -1.23
CA GLU A 192 4.12 -10.85 -0.99
C GLU A 192 2.64 -10.68 -0.67
N THR A 193 1.80 -11.49 -1.31
CA THR A 193 0.37 -11.55 -1.07
C THR A 193 0.00 -12.83 -0.34
N VAL A 194 -1.10 -12.80 0.43
CA VAL A 194 -1.56 -13.99 1.16
C VAL A 194 -2.07 -15.11 0.25
N TRP A 195 -2.42 -14.79 -1.00
CA TRP A 195 -2.96 -15.76 -1.98
C TRP A 195 -1.95 -16.28 -2.99
N GLY A 196 -0.86 -15.56 -3.25
CA GLY A 196 0.07 -15.89 -4.34
C GLY A 196 1.54 -15.89 -3.92
N GLY A 197 1.85 -15.54 -2.65
CA GLY A 197 3.22 -15.39 -2.20
C GLY A 197 3.89 -14.19 -2.89
N GLU A 198 5.12 -14.35 -3.37
CA GLU A 198 5.85 -13.27 -4.06
C GLU A 198 5.23 -12.97 -5.43
N GLU A 199 4.57 -11.82 -5.56
CA GLU A 199 3.87 -11.40 -6.78
C GLU A 199 4.73 -10.56 -7.72
N ILE A 200 5.74 -9.88 -7.20
CA ILE A 200 6.69 -9.11 -7.99
C ILE A 200 7.90 -9.98 -8.30
N PRO A 201 8.08 -10.43 -9.56
CA PRO A 201 9.24 -11.21 -9.94
C PRO A 201 10.51 -10.34 -9.88
N ALA A 202 11.58 -10.90 -9.34
CA ALA A 202 12.86 -10.21 -9.30
C ALA A 202 13.29 -9.78 -10.70
N TYR A 203 13.55 -8.47 -10.88
CA TYR A 203 13.98 -7.88 -12.15
C TYR A 203 13.00 -8.05 -13.34
N GLY A 204 11.71 -8.18 -13.06
CA GLY A 204 10.67 -8.19 -14.08
C GLY A 204 10.75 -6.96 -14.99
N LYS A 205 10.72 -7.16 -16.32
CA LYS A 205 10.81 -6.08 -17.32
C LYS A 205 9.53 -5.89 -18.12
N ARG A 206 8.54 -6.75 -17.92
CA ARG A 206 7.27 -6.75 -18.65
C ARG A 206 6.12 -6.68 -17.64
N ILE A 207 5.04 -6.02 -18.04
CA ILE A 207 3.79 -6.06 -17.31
C ILE A 207 3.33 -7.51 -17.25
N ASN A 208 3.00 -7.98 -16.05
CA ASN A 208 2.51 -9.33 -15.81
C ASN A 208 1.12 -9.24 -15.16
N ARG A 209 0.12 -9.77 -15.84
CA ARG A 209 -1.26 -9.87 -15.35
C ARG A 209 -1.54 -11.31 -14.95
N LYS A 210 -2.12 -11.50 -13.77
CA LYS A 210 -2.60 -12.79 -13.29
C LYS A 210 -4.10 -12.70 -13.03
N ASP A 211 -4.86 -13.46 -13.77
CA ASP A 211 -6.31 -13.55 -13.60
C ASP A 211 -6.66 -14.51 -12.46
N TYR A 212 -7.45 -14.02 -11.53
CA TYR A 212 -7.95 -14.78 -10.37
C TYR A 212 -9.46 -14.98 -10.39
N ARG A 213 -10.16 -14.52 -11.45
CA ARG A 213 -11.59 -14.73 -11.60
C ARG A 213 -11.94 -16.22 -11.55
N GLY A 214 -13.02 -16.55 -10.86
CA GLY A 214 -13.45 -17.93 -10.67
C GLY A 214 -12.66 -18.74 -9.63
N ARG A 215 -11.62 -18.18 -9.01
CA ARG A 215 -10.86 -18.87 -7.95
C ARG A 215 -11.47 -18.73 -6.56
N GLY A 216 -12.47 -17.87 -6.37
CA GLY A 216 -13.18 -17.70 -5.11
C GLY A 216 -12.31 -17.10 -3.98
N ILE A 217 -11.27 -16.32 -4.32
CA ILE A 217 -10.42 -15.68 -3.33
C ILE A 217 -11.13 -14.45 -2.79
N VAL A 218 -11.75 -14.59 -1.62
CA VAL A 218 -12.42 -13.51 -0.89
C VAL A 218 -11.57 -13.12 0.29
N LEU A 219 -11.34 -11.83 0.47
CA LEU A 219 -10.68 -11.26 1.63
C LEU A 219 -11.65 -10.37 2.38
N GLU A 220 -11.82 -10.64 3.66
CA GLU A 220 -12.68 -9.86 4.53
C GLU A 220 -12.07 -8.49 4.85
N ARG A 221 -12.92 -7.53 5.15
CA ARG A 221 -12.52 -6.22 5.68
C ARG A 221 -11.55 -6.40 6.86
N PHE A 222 -10.43 -5.65 6.88
CA PHE A 222 -9.37 -5.73 7.88
C PHE A 222 -8.45 -6.96 7.77
N ALA A 223 -8.74 -7.98 6.96
CA ALA A 223 -7.84 -9.12 6.76
C ALA A 223 -6.50 -8.68 6.16
N GLU A 224 -5.39 -9.29 6.56
CA GLU A 224 -4.10 -9.10 5.89
C GLU A 224 -4.22 -9.54 4.43
N MET A 225 -3.79 -8.68 3.50
CA MET A 225 -3.77 -8.99 2.07
C MET A 225 -2.37 -9.17 1.52
N ALA A 226 -1.42 -8.41 2.04
CA ALA A 226 -0.06 -8.41 1.50
C ALA A 226 0.93 -7.79 2.49
N ARG A 227 2.22 -7.91 2.16
CA ARG A 227 3.30 -7.24 2.87
C ARG A 227 4.39 -6.76 1.93
N PHE A 228 5.02 -5.67 2.31
CA PHE A 228 6.16 -5.13 1.62
C PHE A 228 7.45 -5.66 2.22
N ASN A 229 8.34 -6.15 1.38
CA ASN A 229 9.67 -6.55 1.82
C ASN A 229 10.64 -5.36 2.01
N TYR A 230 10.16 -4.11 1.97
CA TYR A 230 10.79 -2.80 2.31
C TYR A 230 9.85 -1.62 2.03
N GLY A 231 10.12 -0.41 2.60
CA GLY A 231 9.31 0.81 2.63
C GLY A 231 8.58 1.21 1.35
N SER A 232 7.39 1.83 1.49
CA SER A 232 6.41 1.73 0.42
C SER A 232 5.28 2.75 0.55
N THR A 233 4.41 2.71 -0.43
CA THR A 233 3.18 3.50 -0.47
C THR A 233 2.03 2.60 -0.91
N VAL A 234 0.90 2.73 -0.24
CA VAL A 234 -0.36 2.11 -0.65
C VAL A 234 -1.28 3.18 -1.20
N ILE A 235 -1.88 2.91 -2.35
CA ILE A 235 -2.90 3.79 -2.94
C ILE A 235 -4.19 2.99 -3.08
N VAL A 236 -5.28 3.51 -2.51
CA VAL A 236 -6.62 2.94 -2.65
C VAL A 236 -7.39 3.79 -3.64
N LEU A 237 -8.05 3.15 -4.62
CA LEU A 237 -8.96 3.78 -5.57
C LEU A 237 -10.35 3.23 -5.38
N LEU A 238 -11.34 4.12 -5.36
CA LEU A 238 -12.76 3.83 -5.22
C LEU A 238 -13.54 4.44 -6.39
N PRO A 239 -14.60 3.79 -6.89
CA PRO A 239 -15.43 4.34 -7.95
C PRO A 239 -16.23 5.57 -7.48
N PRO A 240 -16.81 6.34 -8.39
CA PRO A 240 -17.58 7.54 -8.04
C PRO A 240 -18.85 7.23 -7.26
N GLY A 241 -19.23 8.13 -6.36
CA GLY A 241 -20.51 8.10 -5.66
C GLY A 241 -20.71 7.02 -4.60
N VAL A 242 -19.68 6.20 -4.30
CA VAL A 242 -19.81 5.07 -3.36
C VAL A 242 -19.47 5.44 -1.92
N ALA A 243 -18.58 6.40 -1.73
CA ALA A 243 -18.06 6.74 -0.40
C ALA A 243 -17.77 8.23 -0.26
N ARG A 244 -17.56 8.65 0.98
CA ARG A 244 -17.05 9.98 1.35
C ARG A 244 -15.82 9.80 2.23
N LEU A 245 -14.71 10.44 1.86
CA LEU A 245 -13.49 10.43 2.67
C LEU A 245 -13.75 10.97 4.07
N SER A 246 -13.08 10.41 5.07
CA SER A 246 -13.12 10.94 6.43
C SER A 246 -12.66 12.40 6.45
N PRO A 247 -13.37 13.31 7.13
CA PRO A 247 -13.02 14.73 7.17
C PRO A 247 -11.69 15.01 7.89
N ASP A 248 -11.24 14.08 8.72
CA ASP A 248 -9.99 14.20 9.49
C ASP A 248 -8.73 13.88 8.67
N LEU A 249 -8.90 13.46 7.42
CA LEU A 249 -7.78 13.14 6.54
C LEU A 249 -7.21 14.42 5.93
N ALA A 250 -5.96 14.69 6.27
CA ALA A 250 -5.20 15.79 5.70
C ALA A 250 -3.81 15.30 5.26
N PRO A 251 -3.16 15.94 4.29
CA PRO A 251 -1.77 15.66 3.96
C PRO A 251 -0.86 15.69 5.20
N GLU A 252 0.06 14.76 5.27
CA GLU A 252 0.99 14.52 6.39
C GLU A 252 0.33 14.06 7.71
N ALA A 253 -1.01 13.95 7.80
CA ALA A 253 -1.67 13.40 8.98
C ALA A 253 -1.24 11.95 9.24
N PRO A 254 -0.85 11.60 10.48
CA PRO A 254 -0.56 10.23 10.84
C PRO A 254 -1.85 9.39 10.83
N VAL A 255 -1.74 8.18 10.32
CA VAL A 255 -2.85 7.24 10.27
C VAL A 255 -2.41 5.87 10.74
N ARG A 256 -3.37 5.11 11.27
CA ARG A 256 -3.16 3.73 11.71
C ARG A 256 -4.09 2.79 10.96
N LEU A 257 -3.60 1.59 10.71
CA LEU A 257 -4.38 0.47 10.21
C LEU A 257 -5.69 0.31 10.98
N GLY A 258 -6.79 0.15 10.25
CA GLY A 258 -8.12 -0.06 10.83
C GLY A 258 -8.88 1.22 11.16
N GLN A 259 -8.25 2.40 11.17
CA GLN A 259 -8.96 3.67 11.28
C GLN A 259 -9.85 3.91 10.04
N ARG A 260 -10.84 4.77 10.17
CA ARG A 260 -11.73 5.13 9.06
C ARG A 260 -10.99 5.90 7.98
N LEU A 261 -10.93 5.34 6.79
CA LEU A 261 -10.48 6.01 5.56
C LEU A 261 -11.62 6.79 4.91
N ALA A 262 -12.77 6.12 4.79
CA ALA A 262 -13.96 6.68 4.17
C ALA A 262 -15.21 6.03 4.77
N GLU A 263 -16.37 6.62 4.52
CA GLU A 263 -17.68 6.06 4.88
C GLU A 263 -18.46 5.77 3.59
N LEU A 264 -19.02 4.58 3.46
CA LEU A 264 -19.94 4.24 2.38
C LEU A 264 -21.21 5.08 2.49
N ILE A 265 -21.66 5.60 1.36
CA ILE A 265 -22.85 6.46 1.27
C ILE A 265 -24.12 5.60 1.25
N ARG A 266 -24.02 4.33 0.80
CA ARG A 266 -25.15 3.39 0.67
C ARG A 266 -24.77 2.01 1.19
#